data_91927b3fda11ac1928d0a45711db2d59
#
_entry.id   91927b3fda11ac1928d0a45711db2d59
#
_cell.length_a   1.000
_cell.length_b   1.000
_cell.length_c   1.000
_cell.angle_alpha   90.00
_cell.angle_beta   90.00
_cell.angle_gamma   90.00
#
_symmetry.space_group_name_H-M   'P 1'
#
loop_
_entity.id
_entity.type
_entity.pdbx_description
1 polymer ?
#
loop_
_entity_poly.entity_id
_entity_poly.type
_entity_poly.pdbx_seq_one_letter_code
_entity_poly.pdbx_strand_id
1 'polypeptide(L)'
;MSHDATIERLYVLDAGIAQVDDASIYSPGFNVGKPMTLSCNAYLIRHRGQWMLWDTGTQDDLIGEPEGRIIAHGIRGTISKTIASQLQEIGVEPDEIGTLALSHAHYDHVGNCRLFTKAEWIVQTAEYEAMFGPDPDAFGFRPELYGMLRNNRLRLIEGDHDVYGDGAVRIIFTPGHTPGHCSLLLNLPETGRVVLSGDIAHNRRNFQCRCVPSFNVDAQQSIASMNRVEELLAAEGATLFVNHDIAQNATLPHAPDWLS
;
A
#
# COMPACT_ATOMS: atom_id res chain seq x y z
N MET A 1 -5.82 19.24 -25.54
CA MET A 1 -5.89 18.24 -24.45
C MET A 1 -4.50 18.19 -23.85
N SER A 2 -4.32 18.65 -22.61
CA SER A 2 -3.05 18.44 -21.92
C SER A 2 -2.97 16.93 -21.64
N HIS A 3 -2.01 16.25 -22.25
CA HIS A 3 -1.71 14.89 -21.82
C HIS A 3 -1.14 14.99 -20.41
N ASP A 4 -1.70 14.22 -19.46
CA ASP A 4 -1.11 14.08 -18.14
C ASP A 4 0.34 13.59 -18.32
N ALA A 5 1.23 14.07 -17.46
CA ALA A 5 2.60 13.58 -17.46
C ALA A 5 2.64 12.10 -17.06
N THR A 6 3.67 11.40 -17.46
CA THR A 6 3.90 10.00 -17.09
C THR A 6 5.04 9.89 -16.11
N ILE A 7 5.03 8.84 -15.26
CA ILE A 7 6.16 8.50 -14.41
C ILE A 7 7.24 7.80 -15.26
N GLU A 8 8.50 7.85 -14.80
CA GLU A 8 9.62 7.25 -15.52
C GLU A 8 9.70 5.74 -15.25
N ARG A 9 9.50 5.32 -14.00
CA ARG A 9 9.62 3.93 -13.55
C ARG A 9 8.73 3.66 -12.35
N LEU A 10 8.17 2.46 -12.32
CA LEU A 10 7.51 1.87 -11.16
C LEU A 10 8.18 0.55 -10.82
N TYR A 11 8.82 0.46 -9.66
CA TYR A 11 9.35 -0.77 -9.11
C TYR A 11 8.36 -1.37 -8.12
N VAL A 12 8.08 -2.67 -8.27
CA VAL A 12 7.37 -3.44 -7.24
C VAL A 12 8.42 -4.05 -6.32
N LEU A 13 8.41 -3.64 -5.05
CA LEU A 13 9.28 -4.18 -4.03
C LEU A 13 8.57 -5.33 -3.33
N ASP A 14 9.22 -6.50 -3.24
CA ASP A 14 8.73 -7.63 -2.45
C ASP A 14 8.78 -7.23 -0.96
N ALA A 15 7.64 -6.95 -0.39
CA ALA A 15 7.50 -6.53 1.00
C ALA A 15 7.05 -7.66 1.92
N GLY A 16 7.07 -8.90 1.43
CA GLY A 16 6.82 -10.09 2.20
C GLY A 16 5.55 -10.84 1.84
N ILE A 17 5.24 -11.82 2.67
CA ILE A 17 4.10 -12.72 2.55
C ILE A 17 3.32 -12.70 3.86
N ALA A 18 2.01 -12.62 3.76
CA ALA A 18 1.08 -12.82 4.87
C ALA A 18 0.33 -14.14 4.69
N GLN A 19 0.29 -14.95 5.74
CA GLN A 19 -0.38 -16.25 5.74
C GLN A 19 -1.41 -16.32 6.85
N VAL A 20 -2.58 -16.89 6.56
CA VAL A 20 -3.63 -17.16 7.54
C VAL A 20 -4.16 -18.57 7.40
N ASP A 21 -4.56 -19.17 8.52
CA ASP A 21 -5.16 -20.51 8.55
C ASP A 21 -6.63 -20.48 8.16
N ASP A 22 -7.30 -19.34 8.33
CA ASP A 22 -8.72 -19.14 7.99
C ASP A 22 -8.92 -17.87 7.18
N ALA A 23 -9.10 -18.04 5.87
CA ALA A 23 -9.32 -16.96 4.93
C ALA A 23 -10.68 -16.24 5.08
N SER A 24 -11.58 -16.76 5.92
CA SER A 24 -12.86 -16.10 6.18
C SER A 24 -12.71 -14.75 6.86
N ILE A 25 -11.57 -14.46 7.48
CA ILE A 25 -11.29 -13.11 8.03
C ILE A 25 -11.29 -12.02 6.94
N TYR A 26 -10.89 -12.38 5.70
CA TYR A 26 -10.92 -11.49 4.52
C TYR A 26 -12.23 -11.56 3.73
N SER A 27 -13.06 -12.58 3.98
CA SER A 27 -14.30 -12.84 3.25
C SER A 27 -15.32 -13.50 4.18
N PRO A 28 -15.92 -12.79 5.14
CA PRO A 28 -16.86 -13.36 6.09
C PRO A 28 -17.92 -14.24 5.41
N GLY A 29 -18.09 -15.47 5.90
CA GLY A 29 -19.01 -16.46 5.32
C GLY A 29 -18.44 -17.27 4.16
N PHE A 30 -17.27 -16.95 3.64
CA PHE A 30 -16.59 -17.70 2.57
C PHE A 30 -15.22 -18.22 3.05
N ASN A 31 -14.78 -19.35 2.48
CA ASN A 31 -13.45 -19.93 2.75
C ASN A 31 -13.17 -20.21 4.22
N VAL A 32 -14.18 -20.49 5.03
CA VAL A 32 -14.05 -20.85 6.44
C VAL A 32 -13.13 -22.06 6.61
N GLY A 33 -12.11 -21.93 7.47
CA GLY A 33 -11.12 -22.97 7.76
C GLY A 33 -10.20 -23.29 6.59
N LYS A 34 -10.12 -22.45 5.55
CA LYS A 34 -9.17 -22.63 4.45
C LYS A 34 -8.01 -21.68 4.60
N PRO A 35 -6.77 -22.16 4.49
CA PRO A 35 -5.60 -21.28 4.52
C PRO A 35 -5.55 -20.37 3.30
N MET A 36 -4.93 -19.22 3.47
CA MET A 36 -4.66 -18.26 2.39
C MET A 36 -3.27 -17.67 2.55
N THR A 37 -2.61 -17.48 1.40
CA THR A 37 -1.35 -16.75 1.29
C THR A 37 -1.56 -15.49 0.48
N LEU A 38 -1.05 -14.38 0.97
CA LEU A 38 -1.16 -13.05 0.40
C LEU A 38 0.23 -12.48 0.16
N SER A 39 0.42 -11.75 -0.94
CA SER A 39 1.62 -10.92 -1.14
C SER A 39 1.51 -9.63 -0.34
N CYS A 40 2.64 -9.06 0.06
CA CYS A 40 2.74 -7.68 0.54
C CYS A 40 3.72 -6.94 -0.38
N ASN A 41 3.36 -5.73 -0.81
CA ASN A 41 4.20 -4.94 -1.71
C ASN A 41 4.38 -3.52 -1.17
N ALA A 42 5.53 -2.94 -1.51
CA ALA A 42 5.76 -1.51 -1.50
C ALA A 42 6.15 -1.08 -2.94
N TYR A 43 6.03 0.20 -3.25
CA TYR A 43 6.23 0.65 -4.62
C TYR A 43 7.14 1.86 -4.66
N LEU A 44 8.25 1.72 -5.39
CA LEU A 44 9.18 2.83 -5.61
C LEU A 44 8.91 3.45 -6.97
N ILE A 45 8.65 4.75 -6.98
CA ILE A 45 8.23 5.52 -8.14
C ILE A 45 9.32 6.54 -8.47
N ARG A 46 9.72 6.60 -9.76
CA ARG A 46 10.58 7.66 -10.26
C ARG A 46 9.78 8.61 -11.14
N HIS A 47 9.79 9.90 -10.77
CA HIS A 47 9.13 10.95 -11.54
C HIS A 47 9.92 12.25 -11.50
N ARG A 48 10.19 12.84 -12.68
CA ARG A 48 11.01 14.06 -12.84
C ARG A 48 12.35 14.00 -12.12
N GLY A 49 12.98 12.81 -12.17
CA GLY A 49 14.26 12.57 -11.50
C GLY A 49 14.16 12.47 -9.96
N GLN A 50 12.96 12.52 -9.38
CA GLN A 50 12.73 12.39 -7.94
C GLN A 50 12.22 10.99 -7.59
N TRP A 51 12.47 10.56 -6.35
CA TRP A 51 12.00 9.31 -5.81
C TRP A 51 10.83 9.51 -4.84
N MET A 52 9.78 8.74 -5.03
CA MET A 52 8.64 8.60 -4.11
C MET A 52 8.50 7.14 -3.73
N LEU A 53 8.25 6.87 -2.45
CA LEU A 53 7.89 5.56 -1.97
C LEU A 53 6.41 5.56 -1.56
N TRP A 54 5.68 4.54 -2.02
CA TRP A 54 4.31 4.24 -1.62
C TRP A 54 4.33 2.97 -0.80
N ASP A 55 3.95 3.08 0.48
CA ASP A 55 4.08 2.08 1.53
C ASP A 55 5.53 1.67 1.82
N THR A 56 5.77 1.02 2.94
CA THR A 56 7.11 0.60 3.36
C THR A 56 7.21 -0.89 3.67
N GLY A 57 6.13 -1.64 3.39
CA GLY A 57 6.10 -3.09 3.54
C GLY A 57 6.14 -3.61 4.97
N THR A 58 6.26 -4.91 5.08
CA THR A 58 6.44 -5.63 6.35
C THR A 58 7.84 -5.36 6.91
N GLN A 59 7.99 -5.43 8.24
CA GLN A 59 9.23 -5.10 8.93
C GLN A 59 10.44 -5.93 8.45
N ASP A 60 11.54 -5.25 8.13
CA ASP A 60 12.79 -5.86 7.67
C ASP A 60 13.47 -6.74 8.73
N ASP A 61 13.13 -6.61 10.02
CA ASP A 61 13.68 -7.46 11.09
C ASP A 61 13.20 -8.92 11.02
N LEU A 62 12.11 -9.19 10.29
CA LEU A 62 11.64 -10.55 10.03
C LEU A 62 12.59 -11.39 9.16
N ILE A 63 13.58 -10.78 8.50
CA ILE A 63 14.56 -11.52 7.67
C ILE A 63 15.32 -12.60 8.46
N GLY A 64 15.45 -12.44 9.76
CA GLY A 64 16.07 -13.41 10.66
C GLY A 64 15.11 -14.49 11.18
N GLU A 65 13.84 -14.47 10.79
CA GLU A 65 12.79 -15.36 11.29
C GLU A 65 12.18 -16.18 10.13
N PRO A 66 12.82 -17.28 9.70
CA PRO A 66 12.36 -18.05 8.54
C PRO A 66 10.96 -18.66 8.72
N GLU A 67 10.56 -18.93 9.97
CA GLU A 67 9.20 -19.39 10.30
C GLU A 67 8.20 -18.23 10.42
N GLY A 68 8.68 -17.00 10.29
CA GLY A 68 7.89 -15.78 10.42
C GLY A 68 7.33 -15.56 11.84
N ARG A 69 6.59 -14.47 11.98
CA ARG A 69 6.00 -14.02 13.24
C ARG A 69 4.50 -13.80 13.07
N ILE A 70 3.70 -14.18 14.09
CA ILE A 70 2.29 -13.76 14.13
C ILE A 70 2.27 -12.26 14.44
N ILE A 71 1.66 -11.50 13.53
CA ILE A 71 1.64 -10.04 13.61
C ILE A 71 0.33 -9.53 14.20
N ALA A 72 -0.82 -9.89 13.58
CA ALA A 72 -2.15 -9.49 14.02
C ALA A 72 -3.18 -10.53 13.56
N HIS A 73 -4.30 -10.67 14.25
CA HIS A 73 -5.45 -11.51 13.85
C HIS A 73 -5.10 -12.95 13.43
N GLY A 74 -4.00 -13.53 13.97
CA GLY A 74 -3.51 -14.83 13.54
C GLY A 74 -2.74 -14.82 12.21
N ILE A 75 -2.52 -13.65 11.61
CA ILE A 75 -1.77 -13.47 10.36
C ILE A 75 -0.28 -13.65 10.66
N ARG A 76 0.37 -14.56 9.94
CA ARG A 76 1.81 -14.80 9.99
C ARG A 76 2.51 -14.06 8.87
N GLY A 77 3.42 -13.14 9.23
CA GLY A 77 4.28 -12.44 8.28
C GLY A 77 5.63 -13.13 8.11
N THR A 78 6.11 -13.19 6.87
CA THR A 78 7.48 -13.60 6.51
C THR A 78 8.02 -12.67 5.44
N ILE A 79 9.35 -12.48 5.37
CA ILE A 79 10.01 -11.77 4.28
C ILE A 79 11.17 -12.59 3.73
N SER A 80 11.41 -12.49 2.44
CA SER A 80 12.54 -13.12 1.75
C SER A 80 13.66 -12.13 1.44
N LYS A 81 13.32 -10.84 1.31
CA LYS A 81 14.23 -9.72 1.08
C LYS A 81 13.83 -8.54 1.97
N THR A 82 14.78 -7.74 2.37
CA THR A 82 14.50 -6.47 3.06
C THR A 82 14.19 -5.36 2.05
N ILE A 83 13.40 -4.37 2.43
CA ILE A 83 13.21 -3.17 1.60
C ILE A 83 14.56 -2.47 1.37
N ALA A 84 15.38 -2.39 2.42
CA ALA A 84 16.72 -1.79 2.32
C ALA A 84 17.61 -2.50 1.26
N SER A 85 17.61 -3.84 1.21
CA SER A 85 18.43 -4.58 0.22
C SER A 85 17.92 -4.37 -1.21
N GLN A 86 16.62 -4.28 -1.42
CA GLN A 86 16.05 -4.03 -2.74
C GLN A 86 16.33 -2.61 -3.25
N LEU A 87 16.28 -1.60 -2.37
CA LEU A 87 16.70 -0.25 -2.70
C LEU A 87 18.18 -0.23 -3.12
N GLN A 88 19.04 -0.96 -2.39
CA GLN A 88 20.46 -1.10 -2.74
C GLN A 88 20.67 -1.78 -4.10
N GLU A 89 19.90 -2.84 -4.44
CA GLU A 89 19.92 -3.50 -5.76
C GLU A 89 19.55 -2.52 -6.89
N ILE A 90 18.63 -1.58 -6.65
CA ILE A 90 18.22 -0.53 -7.61
C ILE A 90 19.27 0.60 -7.66
N GLY A 91 20.14 0.72 -6.65
CA GLY A 91 21.11 1.80 -6.51
C GLY A 91 20.50 3.10 -5.96
N VAL A 92 19.54 2.96 -5.03
CA VAL A 92 18.86 4.08 -4.37
C VAL A 92 19.05 3.98 -2.86
N GLU A 93 19.56 5.05 -2.26
CA GLU A 93 19.66 5.14 -0.80
C GLU A 93 18.34 5.62 -0.20
N PRO A 94 17.95 5.16 1.01
CA PRO A 94 16.72 5.63 1.68
C PRO A 94 16.63 7.15 1.82
N ASP A 95 17.76 7.82 1.99
CA ASP A 95 17.87 9.27 2.10
C ASP A 95 17.59 10.02 0.79
N GLU A 96 17.59 9.34 -0.35
CA GLU A 96 17.23 9.91 -1.66
C GLU A 96 15.72 9.92 -1.90
N ILE A 97 14.94 9.21 -1.05
CA ILE A 97 13.49 9.22 -1.13
C ILE A 97 12.98 10.58 -0.63
N GLY A 98 12.56 11.41 -1.57
CA GLY A 98 12.09 12.77 -1.28
C GLY A 98 10.65 12.80 -0.77
N THR A 99 9.83 11.83 -1.14
CA THR A 99 8.41 11.73 -0.76
C THR A 99 8.07 10.34 -0.28
N LEU A 100 7.43 10.24 0.87
CA LEU A 100 6.80 9.03 1.40
C LEU A 100 5.29 9.27 1.46
N ALA A 101 4.50 8.35 0.93
CA ALA A 101 3.07 8.31 1.19
C ALA A 101 2.67 6.88 1.57
N LEU A 102 1.68 6.76 2.43
CA LEU A 102 1.16 5.48 2.91
C LEU A 102 -0.27 5.31 2.44
N SER A 103 -0.61 4.10 2.00
CA SER A 103 -2.00 3.75 1.72
C SER A 103 -2.82 3.83 3.00
N HIS A 104 -2.27 3.31 4.09
CA HIS A 104 -2.81 3.33 5.44
C HIS A 104 -1.74 2.86 6.46
N ALA A 105 -2.09 2.74 7.76
CA ALA A 105 -1.11 2.53 8.82
C ALA A 105 -1.07 1.11 9.41
N HIS A 106 -1.51 0.06 8.68
CA HIS A 106 -1.31 -1.31 9.12
C HIS A 106 0.16 -1.75 9.00
N TYR A 107 0.53 -2.76 9.76
CA TYR A 107 1.92 -3.21 10.00
C TYR A 107 2.70 -3.54 8.73
N ASP A 108 2.05 -4.08 7.71
CA ASP A 108 2.63 -4.50 6.44
C ASP A 108 2.69 -3.37 5.38
N HIS A 109 2.29 -2.16 5.78
CA HIS A 109 2.43 -0.93 5.00
C HIS A 109 3.40 0.06 5.65
N VAL A 110 3.59 -0.02 6.98
CA VAL A 110 4.42 0.93 7.75
C VAL A 110 5.68 0.32 8.35
N GLY A 111 5.96 -0.96 8.09
CA GLY A 111 6.98 -1.73 8.79
C GLY A 111 8.39 -1.14 8.76
N ASN A 112 8.73 -0.37 7.72
CA ASN A 112 10.05 0.19 7.53
C ASN A 112 10.10 1.72 7.48
N CYS A 113 9.08 2.42 8.03
CA CYS A 113 9.03 3.89 8.08
C CYS A 113 10.31 4.52 8.68
N ARG A 114 10.99 3.82 9.59
CA ARG A 114 12.24 4.26 10.22
C ARG A 114 13.38 4.56 9.23
N LEU A 115 13.35 3.98 8.04
CA LEU A 115 14.36 4.19 7.00
C LEU A 115 14.17 5.53 6.27
N PHE A 116 12.98 6.14 6.32
CA PHE A 116 12.59 7.26 5.46
C PHE A 116 12.33 8.55 6.23
N THR A 117 13.13 8.81 7.27
CA THR A 117 12.95 9.96 8.17
C THR A 117 13.29 11.32 7.54
N LYS A 118 13.88 11.35 6.32
CA LYS A 118 14.16 12.59 5.57
C LYS A 118 13.08 12.93 4.52
N ALA A 119 12.24 11.98 4.16
CA ALA A 119 11.19 12.19 3.17
C ALA A 119 10.11 13.15 3.66
N GLU A 120 9.51 13.94 2.76
CA GLU A 120 8.24 14.58 3.04
C GLU A 120 7.16 13.50 3.16
N TRP A 121 6.44 13.47 4.27
CA TRP A 121 5.39 12.51 4.48
C TRP A 121 4.02 13.10 4.12
N ILE A 122 3.35 12.47 3.14
CA ILE A 122 2.00 12.82 2.72
C ILE A 122 1.03 11.80 3.33
N VAL A 123 0.00 12.27 4.01
CA VAL A 123 -0.99 11.41 4.67
C VAL A 123 -2.35 12.12 4.74
N GLN A 124 -3.45 11.35 4.65
CA GLN A 124 -4.79 11.88 4.89
C GLN A 124 -4.94 12.35 6.33
N THR A 125 -5.59 13.49 6.53
CA THR A 125 -5.89 14.04 7.87
C THR A 125 -6.57 12.98 8.75
N ALA A 126 -7.57 12.27 8.23
CA ALA A 126 -8.31 11.24 8.96
C ALA A 126 -7.43 10.06 9.39
N GLU A 127 -6.45 9.64 8.56
CA GLU A 127 -5.50 8.61 8.92
C GLU A 127 -4.54 9.08 10.00
N TYR A 128 -3.99 10.29 9.84
CA TYR A 128 -3.10 10.89 10.82
C TYR A 128 -3.78 11.03 12.20
N GLU A 129 -5.02 11.49 12.24
CA GLU A 129 -5.80 11.59 13.47
C GLU A 129 -6.03 10.22 14.13
N ALA A 130 -6.30 9.18 13.35
CA ALA A 130 -6.43 7.81 13.87
C ALA A 130 -5.08 7.25 14.34
N MET A 131 -3.99 7.46 13.59
CA MET A 131 -2.64 7.01 13.92
C MET A 131 -2.12 7.58 15.25
N PHE A 132 -2.45 8.82 15.54
CA PHE A 132 -1.92 9.56 16.67
C PHE A 132 -2.98 10.01 17.68
N GLY A 133 -4.18 9.51 17.54
CA GLY A 133 -5.30 9.72 18.45
C GLY A 133 -5.15 8.95 19.77
N PRO A 134 -6.19 8.93 20.59
CA PRO A 134 -6.12 8.32 21.92
C PRO A 134 -6.08 6.79 21.90
N ASP A 135 -6.53 6.15 20.82
CA ASP A 135 -6.64 4.68 20.72
C ASP A 135 -6.31 4.18 19.29
N PRO A 136 -5.04 4.24 18.88
CA PRO A 136 -4.64 3.73 17.56
C PRO A 136 -4.79 2.20 17.43
N ASP A 137 -4.73 1.46 18.54
CA ASP A 137 -4.91 0.01 18.56
C ASP A 137 -6.32 -0.41 18.10
N ALA A 138 -7.35 0.43 18.33
CA ALA A 138 -8.71 0.21 17.83
C ALA A 138 -8.78 0.10 16.30
N PHE A 139 -7.80 0.66 15.60
CA PHE A 139 -7.65 0.59 14.13
C PHE A 139 -6.63 -0.46 13.69
N GLY A 140 -6.05 -1.24 14.61
CA GLY A 140 -4.96 -2.18 14.32
C GLY A 140 -3.61 -1.52 14.09
N PHE A 141 -3.45 -0.26 14.46
CA PHE A 141 -2.23 0.51 14.24
C PHE A 141 -1.20 0.29 15.34
N ARG A 142 0.07 0.39 14.98
CA ARG A 142 1.22 0.17 15.85
C ARG A 142 2.15 1.38 15.84
N PRO A 143 1.96 2.35 16.76
CA PRO A 143 2.72 3.61 16.79
C PRO A 143 4.23 3.44 16.81
N GLU A 144 4.75 2.33 17.34
CA GLU A 144 6.18 2.02 17.35
C GLU A 144 6.79 1.87 15.95
N LEU A 145 5.97 1.55 14.93
CA LEU A 145 6.42 1.37 13.54
C LEU A 145 6.51 2.68 12.76
N TYR A 146 5.69 3.67 13.11
CA TYR A 146 5.55 4.90 12.33
C TYR A 146 5.69 6.19 13.14
N GLY A 147 5.75 6.11 14.47
CA GLY A 147 5.73 7.28 15.35
C GLY A 147 6.85 8.30 15.06
N MET A 148 7.99 7.85 14.52
CA MET A 148 9.10 8.71 14.10
C MET A 148 8.74 9.65 12.95
N LEU A 149 7.75 9.31 12.10
CA LEU A 149 7.32 10.14 10.97
C LEU A 149 6.74 11.50 11.41
N ARG A 150 6.36 11.67 12.68
CA ARG A 150 6.00 12.99 13.24
C ARG A 150 7.09 14.04 13.10
N ASN A 151 8.34 13.61 12.98
CA ASN A 151 9.49 14.51 12.85
C ASN A 151 9.80 14.85 11.39
N ASN A 152 9.16 14.19 10.44
CA ASN A 152 9.32 14.48 9.02
C ASN A 152 8.62 15.79 8.66
N ARG A 153 8.98 16.35 7.51
CA ARG A 153 8.13 17.36 6.89
C ARG A 153 6.79 16.72 6.56
N LEU A 154 5.72 17.19 7.18
CA LEU A 154 4.37 16.62 7.10
C LEU A 154 3.51 17.42 6.12
N ARG A 155 2.81 16.71 5.23
CA ARG A 155 1.75 17.24 4.38
C ARG A 155 0.45 16.49 4.65
N LEU A 156 -0.47 17.13 5.37
CA LEU A 156 -1.83 16.64 5.53
C LEU A 156 -2.64 16.96 4.30
N ILE A 157 -3.41 15.98 3.82
CA ILE A 157 -4.31 16.10 2.67
C ILE A 157 -5.72 15.67 3.05
N GLU A 158 -6.70 16.16 2.29
CA GLU A 158 -8.11 15.76 2.40
C GLU A 158 -8.64 15.38 1.03
N GLY A 159 -9.18 14.16 0.91
CA GLY A 159 -9.69 13.66 -0.36
C GLY A 159 -8.60 13.30 -1.37
N ASP A 160 -8.91 13.41 -2.68
CA ASP A 160 -7.95 13.12 -3.73
C ASP A 160 -6.85 14.18 -3.81
N HIS A 161 -5.64 13.74 -4.15
CA HIS A 161 -4.50 14.64 -4.22
C HIS A 161 -3.55 14.28 -5.37
N ASP A 162 -3.25 15.26 -6.22
CA ASP A 162 -2.21 15.13 -7.23
C ASP A 162 -0.86 15.50 -6.63
N VAL A 163 0.01 14.50 -6.46
CA VAL A 163 1.28 14.65 -5.72
C VAL A 163 2.20 15.69 -6.35
N TYR A 164 2.26 15.73 -7.69
CA TYR A 164 3.16 16.60 -8.45
C TYR A 164 2.43 17.72 -9.22
N GLY A 165 1.11 17.73 -9.21
CA GLY A 165 0.29 18.73 -9.90
C GLY A 165 0.26 18.59 -11.41
N ASP A 166 0.58 17.40 -11.95
CA ASP A 166 0.67 17.14 -13.40
C ASP A 166 -0.09 15.88 -13.86
N GLY A 167 -0.84 15.24 -12.96
CA GLY A 167 -1.67 14.08 -13.24
C GLY A 167 -0.92 12.74 -13.26
N ALA A 168 0.41 12.72 -13.10
CA ALA A 168 1.22 11.50 -13.20
C ALA A 168 1.00 10.56 -12.00
N VAL A 169 0.84 11.12 -10.80
CA VAL A 169 0.68 10.41 -9.53
C VAL A 169 -0.44 11.03 -8.73
N ARG A 170 -1.56 10.32 -8.59
CA ARG A 170 -2.73 10.80 -7.86
C ARG A 170 -3.09 9.87 -6.72
N ILE A 171 -3.09 10.36 -5.49
CA ILE A 171 -3.65 9.69 -4.33
C ILE A 171 -5.17 9.78 -4.43
N ILE A 172 -5.85 8.64 -4.35
CA ILE A 172 -7.31 8.51 -4.43
C ILE A 172 -7.82 8.13 -3.05
N PHE A 173 -8.65 8.98 -2.45
CA PHE A 173 -9.20 8.73 -1.12
C PHE A 173 -10.23 7.59 -1.16
N THR A 174 -9.93 6.48 -0.50
CA THR A 174 -10.73 5.24 -0.51
C THR A 174 -10.94 4.69 0.91
N PRO A 175 -11.56 5.50 1.80
CA PRO A 175 -11.71 5.15 3.21
C PRO A 175 -12.62 3.93 3.43
N GLY A 176 -12.53 3.35 4.65
CA GLY A 176 -13.38 2.25 5.10
C GLY A 176 -12.58 1.07 5.66
N HIS A 177 -11.47 0.67 5.02
CA HIS A 177 -10.52 -0.27 5.61
C HIS A 177 -9.89 0.36 6.86
N THR A 178 -9.37 1.56 6.70
CA THR A 178 -9.05 2.49 7.78
C THR A 178 -9.70 3.85 7.51
N PRO A 179 -9.74 4.80 8.47
CA PRO A 179 -10.40 6.09 8.29
C PRO A 179 -9.84 6.95 7.15
N GLY A 180 -8.53 6.85 6.90
CA GLY A 180 -7.83 7.63 5.89
C GLY A 180 -7.21 6.80 4.77
N HIS A 181 -7.64 5.54 4.61
CA HIS A 181 -7.12 4.65 3.57
C HIS A 181 -7.17 5.29 2.18
N CYS A 182 -6.12 5.05 1.39
CA CYS A 182 -5.97 5.53 0.02
C CYS A 182 -5.55 4.44 -0.95
N SER A 183 -5.92 4.60 -2.21
CA SER A 183 -5.32 3.94 -3.38
C SER A 183 -4.46 4.94 -4.14
N LEU A 184 -3.59 4.47 -5.04
CA LEU A 184 -2.73 5.35 -5.84
C LEU A 184 -2.96 5.12 -7.34
N LEU A 185 -3.33 6.14 -8.08
CA LEU A 185 -3.41 6.09 -9.53
C LEU A 185 -2.11 6.64 -10.13
N LEU A 186 -1.52 5.85 -11.03
CA LEU A 186 -0.28 6.15 -11.73
C LEU A 186 -0.51 6.15 -13.24
N ASN A 187 0.19 7.04 -13.94
CA ASN A 187 0.22 7.09 -15.40
C ASN A 187 1.59 6.65 -15.90
N LEU A 188 1.68 5.43 -16.47
CA LEU A 188 2.92 4.86 -17.02
C LEU A 188 2.90 4.97 -18.55
N PRO A 189 4.06 5.23 -19.19
CA PRO A 189 4.10 5.46 -20.64
C PRO A 189 3.80 4.22 -21.49
N GLU A 190 4.24 3.04 -21.08
CA GLU A 190 4.05 1.78 -21.83
C GLU A 190 2.95 0.90 -21.24
N THR A 191 2.90 0.78 -19.91
CA THR A 191 1.91 -0.03 -19.19
C THR A 191 0.51 0.61 -19.20
N GLY A 192 0.44 1.94 -19.40
CA GLY A 192 -0.79 2.71 -19.27
C GLY A 192 -1.12 3.07 -17.83
N ARG A 193 -2.39 3.39 -17.55
CA ARG A 193 -2.79 3.78 -16.20
C ARG A 193 -3.00 2.57 -15.32
N VAL A 194 -2.48 2.63 -14.10
CA VAL A 194 -2.67 1.61 -13.07
C VAL A 194 -3.14 2.21 -11.76
N VAL A 195 -3.99 1.48 -11.05
CA VAL A 195 -4.38 1.81 -9.68
C VAL A 195 -3.75 0.79 -8.75
N LEU A 196 -2.88 1.23 -7.84
CA LEU A 196 -2.39 0.44 -6.72
C LEU A 196 -3.45 0.48 -5.63
N SER A 197 -3.98 -0.69 -5.26
CA SER A 197 -5.20 -0.79 -4.46
C SER A 197 -5.07 -0.31 -3.02
N GLY A 198 -3.85 -0.37 -2.42
CA GLY A 198 -3.77 -0.52 -0.97
C GLY A 198 -4.61 -1.72 -0.54
N ASP A 199 -5.35 -1.58 0.54
CA ASP A 199 -6.20 -2.63 1.12
C ASP A 199 -7.70 -2.43 0.90
N ILE A 200 -8.05 -1.75 -0.21
CA ILE A 200 -9.45 -1.66 -0.62
C ILE A 200 -10.07 -3.05 -0.85
N ALA A 201 -9.22 -4.03 -1.24
CA ALA A 201 -9.54 -5.44 -1.34
C ALA A 201 -8.24 -6.27 -1.25
N HIS A 202 -8.28 -7.46 -0.64
CA HIS A 202 -7.11 -8.30 -0.44
C HIS A 202 -6.82 -9.26 -1.60
N ASN A 203 -7.75 -9.45 -2.50
CA ASN A 203 -7.54 -10.13 -3.78
C ASN A 203 -8.60 -9.68 -4.78
N ARG A 204 -8.40 -10.01 -6.06
CA ARG A 204 -9.34 -9.63 -7.13
C ARG A 204 -10.74 -10.16 -6.92
N ARG A 205 -10.91 -11.35 -6.32
CA ARG A 205 -12.23 -11.90 -6.01
C ARG A 205 -12.93 -11.06 -4.93
N ASN A 206 -12.22 -10.66 -3.86
CA ASN A 206 -12.79 -9.77 -2.84
C ASN A 206 -13.29 -8.46 -3.46
N PHE A 207 -12.52 -7.88 -4.38
CA PHE A 207 -12.94 -6.68 -5.11
C PHE A 207 -14.21 -6.93 -5.93
N GLN A 208 -14.26 -8.02 -6.69
CA GLN A 208 -15.41 -8.36 -7.53
C GLN A 208 -16.69 -8.64 -6.75
N CYS A 209 -16.60 -9.35 -5.61
CA CYS A 209 -17.76 -9.72 -4.80
C CYS A 209 -18.10 -8.67 -3.72
N ARG A 210 -17.33 -7.57 -3.62
CA ARG A 210 -17.47 -6.59 -2.53
C ARG A 210 -17.34 -7.23 -1.14
N CYS A 211 -16.46 -8.23 -1.06
CA CYS A 211 -16.19 -8.92 0.21
C CYS A 211 -15.25 -8.05 1.06
N VAL A 212 -15.71 -7.67 2.22
CA VAL A 212 -14.98 -6.79 3.15
C VAL A 212 -14.43 -7.62 4.30
N PRO A 213 -13.15 -7.46 4.68
CA PRO A 213 -12.57 -8.11 5.84
C PRO A 213 -13.34 -7.81 7.14
N SER A 214 -13.35 -8.79 8.06
CA SER A 214 -14.06 -8.65 9.33
C SER A 214 -13.46 -7.59 10.26
N PHE A 215 -12.23 -7.16 9.99
CA PHE A 215 -11.48 -6.16 10.77
C PHE A 215 -11.47 -4.76 10.12
N ASN A 216 -12.18 -4.54 9.02
CA ASN A 216 -12.34 -3.19 8.45
C ASN A 216 -13.12 -2.28 9.41
N VAL A 217 -12.75 -1.01 9.44
CA VAL A 217 -13.37 0.00 10.31
C VAL A 217 -14.82 0.27 9.90
N ASP A 218 -15.08 0.38 8.61
CA ASP A 218 -16.42 0.60 8.06
C ASP A 218 -16.62 -0.20 6.77
N ALA A 219 -17.45 -1.25 6.86
CA ALA A 219 -17.72 -2.13 5.73
C ALA A 219 -18.53 -1.44 4.62
N GLN A 220 -19.46 -0.54 4.96
CA GLN A 220 -20.27 0.16 3.96
C GLN A 220 -19.43 1.19 3.21
N GLN A 221 -18.58 1.91 3.92
CA GLN A 221 -17.63 2.84 3.33
C GLN A 221 -16.61 2.11 2.44
N SER A 222 -16.11 0.93 2.87
CA SER A 222 -15.24 0.09 2.05
C SER A 222 -15.89 -0.33 0.74
N ILE A 223 -17.17 -0.73 0.75
CA ILE A 223 -17.93 -1.07 -0.46
C ILE A 223 -18.10 0.16 -1.36
N ALA A 224 -18.43 1.32 -0.79
CA ALA A 224 -18.53 2.58 -1.54
C ALA A 224 -17.19 2.95 -2.21
N SER A 225 -16.09 2.76 -1.49
CA SER A 225 -14.73 2.97 -2.03
C SER A 225 -14.39 1.99 -3.16
N MET A 226 -14.76 0.70 -3.04
CA MET A 226 -14.59 -0.27 -4.13
C MET A 226 -15.39 0.14 -5.38
N ASN A 227 -16.63 0.59 -5.22
CA ASN A 227 -17.47 1.05 -6.36
C ASN A 227 -16.84 2.28 -7.02
N ARG A 228 -16.37 3.23 -6.22
CA ARG A 228 -15.65 4.42 -6.72
C ARG A 228 -14.40 4.05 -7.52
N VAL A 229 -13.61 3.10 -7.03
CA VAL A 229 -12.42 2.63 -7.77
C VAL A 229 -12.83 1.92 -9.06
N GLU A 230 -13.89 1.10 -9.08
CA GLU A 230 -14.39 0.47 -10.31
C GLU A 230 -14.81 1.52 -11.36
N GLU A 231 -15.51 2.56 -10.95
CA GLU A 231 -15.87 3.70 -11.82
C GLU A 231 -14.61 4.42 -12.34
N LEU A 232 -13.62 4.64 -11.48
CA LEU A 232 -12.34 5.25 -11.83
C LEU A 232 -11.58 4.40 -12.85
N LEU A 233 -11.50 3.08 -12.65
CA LEU A 233 -10.85 2.15 -13.59
C LEU A 233 -11.49 2.25 -14.97
N ALA A 234 -12.82 2.29 -15.04
CA ALA A 234 -13.55 2.42 -16.31
C ALA A 234 -13.33 3.79 -16.97
N ALA A 235 -13.39 4.87 -16.19
CA ALA A 235 -13.24 6.22 -16.69
C ALA A 235 -11.82 6.53 -17.20
N GLU A 236 -10.81 6.01 -16.51
CA GLU A 236 -9.40 6.23 -16.82
C GLU A 236 -8.80 5.18 -17.76
N GLY A 237 -9.52 4.09 -18.04
CA GLY A 237 -8.97 2.92 -18.75
C GLY A 237 -7.83 2.26 -17.98
N ALA A 238 -7.89 2.29 -16.65
CA ALA A 238 -6.81 1.85 -15.79
C ALA A 238 -6.94 0.37 -15.40
N THR A 239 -5.80 -0.26 -15.10
CA THR A 239 -5.70 -1.62 -14.55
C THR A 239 -5.53 -1.57 -13.03
N LEU A 240 -6.28 -2.42 -12.30
CA LEU A 240 -6.13 -2.56 -10.85
C LEU A 240 -5.00 -3.53 -10.51
N PHE A 241 -4.01 -3.06 -9.74
CA PHE A 241 -3.00 -3.89 -9.10
C PHE A 241 -3.40 -4.07 -7.64
N VAL A 242 -3.80 -5.30 -7.28
CA VAL A 242 -4.25 -5.61 -5.93
C VAL A 242 -3.06 -6.05 -5.07
N ASN A 243 -2.76 -5.28 -4.03
CA ASN A 243 -1.55 -5.41 -3.23
C ASN A 243 -1.31 -6.83 -2.71
N HIS A 244 -2.38 -7.50 -2.28
CA HIS A 244 -2.34 -8.80 -1.64
C HIS A 244 -2.73 -9.99 -2.54
N ASP A 245 -3.03 -9.76 -3.83
CA ASP A 245 -3.35 -10.86 -4.77
C ASP A 245 -2.06 -11.56 -5.23
N ILE A 246 -1.69 -12.64 -4.54
CA ILE A 246 -0.45 -13.39 -4.81
C ILE A 246 -0.36 -13.91 -6.25
N ALA A 247 -1.51 -14.24 -6.87
CA ALA A 247 -1.53 -14.73 -8.25
C ALA A 247 -1.25 -13.60 -9.25
N GLN A 248 -1.79 -12.39 -9.00
CA GLN A 248 -1.46 -11.22 -9.80
C GLN A 248 -0.01 -10.78 -9.55
N ASN A 249 0.42 -10.74 -8.29
CA ASN A 249 1.77 -10.35 -7.91
C ASN A 249 2.84 -11.18 -8.63
N ALA A 250 2.62 -12.48 -8.78
CA ALA A 250 3.52 -13.38 -9.51
C ALA A 250 3.66 -13.07 -11.01
N THR A 251 2.81 -12.20 -11.58
CA THR A 251 2.87 -11.78 -12.99
C THR A 251 3.51 -10.42 -13.19
N LEU A 252 3.80 -9.70 -12.12
CA LEU A 252 4.43 -8.38 -12.17
C LEU A 252 5.96 -8.52 -12.14
N PRO A 253 6.70 -7.65 -12.85
CA PRO A 253 8.14 -7.54 -12.66
C PRO A 253 8.42 -6.97 -11.26
N HIS A 254 9.36 -7.61 -10.55
CA HIS A 254 9.82 -7.15 -9.25
C HIS A 254 11.20 -6.52 -9.38
N ALA A 255 11.56 -5.68 -8.42
CA ALA A 255 12.89 -5.07 -8.34
C ALA A 255 13.99 -6.14 -8.46
N PRO A 256 15.06 -5.88 -9.28
CA PRO A 256 15.44 -4.59 -9.88
C PRO A 256 14.75 -4.25 -11.22
N ASP A 257 13.87 -5.11 -11.75
CA ASP A 257 13.09 -4.81 -12.94
C ASP A 257 11.95 -3.82 -12.61
N TRP A 258 11.44 -3.09 -13.62
CA TRP A 258 10.42 -2.05 -13.45
C TRP A 258 9.39 -2.05 -14.57
N LEU A 259 8.28 -1.38 -14.31
CA LEU A 259 7.24 -1.01 -15.26
C LEU A 259 7.44 0.45 -15.71
N SER A 260 7.18 0.72 -16.98
CA SER A 260 7.16 2.07 -17.59
C SER A 260 5.86 2.31 -18.36
#